data_3977841770a66aef932610e305e621c0
#
_entry.id   3977841770a66aef932610e305e621c0
#
_cell.length_a   1.000
_cell.length_b   1.000
_cell.length_c   1.000
_cell.angle_alpha   90.00
_cell.angle_beta   90.00
_cell.angle_gamma   90.00
#
_symmetry.space_group_name_H-M   'P 1'
#
loop_
_entity.id
_entity.type
_entity.pdbx_description
1 polymer ?
#
loop_
_entity_poly.entity_id
_entity_poly.type
_entity_poly.pdbx_seq_one_letter_code
_entity_poly.pdbx_strand_id
1 'polypeptide(L)'
;MLLAAAWMFTRFINKIQDDKCYVPRDFCDALFNPGKLFAFARWAIGLLMCLGSVVLLMTSETDVDADFIRIICLLGFLSGLAFPFVLGSANYDEFANVRFVRLCMMMPILLFSAWLILCYKQNSYNSVVWSYVIEMATIIVALLAFFRIAGYAFFAPNWRKCMLAIMMGAAMCI
;
A
#
# COMPACT_ATOMS: atom_id res chain seq x y z
N MET A 1 17.08 -15.64 0.03
CA MET A 1 15.77 -15.78 0.66
C MET A 1 14.63 -15.21 -0.21
N LEU A 2 14.68 -13.95 -0.66
CA LEU A 2 13.62 -13.30 -1.45
C LEU A 2 13.22 -14.05 -2.73
N LEU A 3 14.19 -14.54 -3.50
CA LEU A 3 13.92 -15.32 -4.72
C LEU A 3 13.20 -16.64 -4.44
N ALA A 4 13.53 -17.30 -3.33
CA ALA A 4 12.86 -18.54 -2.92
C ALA A 4 11.42 -18.25 -2.46
N ALA A 5 11.18 -17.16 -1.74
CA ALA A 5 9.84 -16.72 -1.35
C ALA A 5 9.01 -16.36 -2.59
N ALA A 6 9.55 -15.58 -3.52
CA ALA A 6 8.90 -15.24 -4.78
C ALA A 6 8.52 -16.48 -5.59
N TRP A 7 9.40 -17.48 -5.66
CA TRP A 7 9.14 -18.73 -6.35
C TRP A 7 8.04 -19.57 -5.67
N MET A 8 8.08 -19.67 -4.33
CA MET A 8 7.02 -20.35 -3.58
C MET A 8 5.67 -19.67 -3.75
N PHE A 9 5.61 -18.34 -3.67
CA PHE A 9 4.37 -17.58 -3.87
C PHE A 9 3.83 -17.74 -5.30
N THR A 10 4.70 -17.74 -6.31
CA THR A 10 4.29 -17.96 -7.70
C THR A 10 3.71 -19.35 -7.90
N ARG A 11 4.31 -20.38 -7.30
CA ARG A 11 3.78 -21.74 -7.32
C ARG A 11 2.43 -21.85 -6.61
N PHE A 12 2.29 -21.20 -5.44
CA PHE A 12 1.05 -21.19 -4.69
C PHE A 12 -0.08 -20.52 -5.47
N ILE A 13 0.18 -19.38 -6.11
CA ILE A 13 -0.80 -18.66 -6.94
C ILE A 13 -1.22 -19.49 -8.16
N ASN A 14 -0.27 -20.16 -8.81
CA ASN A 14 -0.60 -21.04 -9.96
C ASN A 14 -1.45 -22.23 -9.52
N LYS A 15 -1.18 -22.83 -8.36
CA LYS A 15 -1.99 -23.92 -7.82
C LYS A 15 -3.43 -23.50 -7.52
N ILE A 16 -3.64 -22.30 -6.94
CA ILE A 16 -4.98 -21.75 -6.68
C ILE A 16 -5.78 -21.63 -7.99
N GLN A 17 -5.12 -21.29 -9.09
CA GLN A 17 -5.80 -21.16 -10.37
C GLN A 17 -6.26 -22.49 -10.97
N ASP A 18 -5.48 -23.55 -10.80
CA ASP A 18 -5.86 -24.89 -11.29
C ASP A 18 -7.13 -25.40 -10.58
N ASP A 19 -7.37 -24.97 -9.35
CA ASP A 19 -8.55 -25.34 -8.54
C ASP A 19 -9.84 -24.58 -8.95
N LYS A 20 -9.88 -23.88 -10.09
CA LYS A 20 -11.04 -23.10 -10.61
C LYS A 20 -11.60 -22.08 -9.60
N CYS A 21 -10.75 -21.50 -8.78
CA CYS A 21 -11.16 -20.43 -7.85
C CYS A 21 -11.74 -19.23 -8.59
N TYR A 22 -12.76 -18.61 -7.99
CA TYR A 22 -13.36 -17.39 -8.48
C TYR A 22 -12.31 -16.28 -8.60
N VAL A 23 -12.18 -15.72 -9.80
CA VAL A 23 -11.27 -14.61 -10.09
C VAL A 23 -12.08 -13.32 -10.09
N PRO A 24 -11.86 -12.41 -9.12
CA PRO A 24 -12.59 -11.16 -9.07
C PRO A 24 -12.29 -10.30 -10.31
N ARG A 25 -13.34 -9.79 -10.94
CA ARG A 25 -13.24 -8.93 -12.14
C ARG A 25 -13.29 -7.46 -11.79
N ASP A 26 -14.09 -7.12 -10.78
CA ASP A 26 -14.35 -5.75 -10.37
C ASP A 26 -13.70 -5.43 -9.02
N PHE A 27 -13.54 -4.12 -8.76
CA PHE A 27 -12.99 -3.62 -7.50
C PHE A 27 -13.83 -4.06 -6.29
N CYS A 28 -15.15 -4.05 -6.43
CA CYS A 28 -16.07 -4.47 -5.38
C CYS A 28 -15.93 -5.96 -5.07
N ASP A 29 -15.90 -6.80 -6.11
CA ASP A 29 -15.71 -8.23 -5.95
C ASP A 29 -14.38 -8.60 -5.28
N ALA A 30 -13.31 -7.84 -5.57
CA ALA A 30 -11.99 -8.10 -5.02
C ALA A 30 -11.86 -7.72 -3.54
N LEU A 31 -12.57 -6.69 -3.10
CA LEU A 31 -12.43 -6.11 -1.76
C LEU A 31 -13.69 -6.26 -0.90
N PHE A 32 -14.76 -6.88 -1.45
CA PHE A 32 -15.98 -7.14 -0.70
C PHE A 32 -15.71 -8.14 0.43
N ASN A 33 -15.87 -7.67 1.66
CA ASN A 33 -15.85 -8.53 2.84
C ASN A 33 -16.81 -7.98 3.90
N PRO A 34 -17.96 -8.64 4.12
CA PRO A 34 -18.96 -8.18 5.09
C PRO A 34 -18.56 -8.44 6.55
N GLY A 35 -17.39 -9.01 6.82
CA GLY A 35 -16.95 -9.37 8.16
C GLY A 35 -16.72 -8.15 9.06
N LYS A 36 -17.28 -8.17 10.28
CA LYS A 36 -17.06 -7.12 11.29
C LYS A 36 -15.58 -6.93 11.63
N LEU A 37 -14.81 -8.00 11.60
CA LEU A 37 -13.38 -7.99 11.87
C LEU A 37 -12.61 -7.24 10.77
N PHE A 38 -13.02 -7.38 9.51
CA PHE A 38 -12.45 -6.64 8.40
C PHE A 38 -12.79 -5.13 8.50
N ALA A 39 -14.04 -4.80 8.89
CA ALA A 39 -14.43 -3.42 9.11
C ALA A 39 -13.61 -2.76 10.23
N PHE A 40 -13.34 -3.48 11.31
CA PHE A 40 -12.48 -3.00 12.39
C PHE A 40 -11.02 -2.83 11.91
N ALA A 41 -10.48 -3.83 11.22
CA ALA A 41 -9.09 -3.79 10.74
C ALA A 41 -8.82 -2.61 9.79
N ARG A 42 -9.74 -2.30 8.86
CA ARG A 42 -9.58 -1.15 7.95
C ARG A 42 -9.50 0.19 8.68
N TRP A 43 -10.36 0.38 9.72
CA TRP A 43 -10.33 1.59 10.54
C TRP A 43 -9.07 1.67 11.39
N ALA A 44 -8.64 0.53 11.97
CA ALA A 44 -7.42 0.45 12.76
C ALA A 44 -6.18 0.80 11.94
N ILE A 45 -6.07 0.30 10.70
CA ILE A 45 -4.95 0.61 9.80
C ILE A 45 -4.96 2.09 9.43
N GLY A 46 -6.11 2.65 9.06
CA GLY A 46 -6.23 4.08 8.74
C GLY A 46 -5.81 4.96 9.91
N LEU A 47 -6.24 4.61 11.13
CA LEU A 47 -5.92 5.34 12.35
C LEU A 47 -4.42 5.24 12.68
N LEU A 48 -3.81 4.06 12.54
CA LEU A 48 -2.37 3.86 12.69
C LEU A 48 -1.56 4.70 11.72
N MET A 49 -1.98 4.80 10.46
CA MET A 49 -1.32 5.66 9.47
C MET A 49 -1.42 7.14 9.85
N CYS A 50 -2.59 7.60 10.31
CA CYS A 50 -2.76 8.98 10.79
C CYS A 50 -1.88 9.27 12.01
N LEU A 51 -1.86 8.38 13.00
CA LEU A 51 -1.03 8.53 14.20
C LEU A 51 0.46 8.53 13.84
N GLY A 52 0.90 7.63 12.98
CA GLY A 52 2.29 7.60 12.51
C GLY A 52 2.70 8.91 11.84
N SER A 53 1.82 9.50 11.03
CA SER A 53 2.08 10.80 10.39
C SER A 53 2.19 11.95 11.40
N VAL A 54 1.36 11.95 12.45
CA VAL A 54 1.41 12.97 13.51
C VAL A 54 2.69 12.83 14.35
N VAL A 55 3.06 11.59 14.71
CA VAL A 55 4.30 11.32 15.46
C VAL A 55 5.51 11.76 14.64
N LEU A 56 5.55 11.44 13.34
CA LEU A 56 6.62 11.87 12.45
C LEU A 56 6.71 13.40 12.38
N LEU A 57 5.57 14.09 12.33
CA LEU A 57 5.55 15.56 12.33
C LEU A 57 6.14 16.14 13.61
N MET A 58 5.81 15.55 14.77
CA MET A 58 6.30 16.05 16.07
C MET A 58 7.81 15.79 16.28
N THR A 59 8.34 14.71 15.68
CA THR A 59 9.77 14.37 15.81
C THR A 59 10.66 15.10 14.82
N SER A 60 10.12 15.66 13.74
CA SER A 60 10.89 16.22 12.63
C SER A 60 11.16 17.74 12.74
N GLU A 61 10.80 18.41 13.84
CA GLU A 61 10.92 19.88 13.97
C GLU A 61 12.38 20.41 13.89
N THR A 62 13.38 19.53 13.97
CA THR A 62 14.81 19.90 14.05
C THR A 62 15.62 19.60 12.77
N ASP A 63 15.03 19.02 11.74
CA ASP A 63 15.75 18.54 10.57
C ASP A 63 15.82 19.55 9.43
N VAL A 64 16.93 19.52 8.70
CA VAL A 64 17.20 20.39 7.52
C VAL A 64 16.16 20.22 6.41
N ASP A 65 15.46 19.07 6.37
CA ASP A 65 14.44 18.72 5.38
C ASP A 65 13.00 18.85 5.94
N ALA A 66 12.78 19.70 6.95
CA ALA A 66 11.50 19.82 7.65
C ALA A 66 10.30 20.06 6.69
N ASP A 67 10.46 20.84 5.65
CA ASP A 67 9.37 21.13 4.70
C ASP A 67 8.99 19.90 3.88
N PHE A 68 9.96 19.07 3.48
CA PHE A 68 9.68 17.83 2.74
C PHE A 68 9.01 16.79 3.65
N ILE A 69 9.42 16.68 4.89
CA ILE A 69 8.82 15.80 5.89
C ILE A 69 7.37 16.24 6.18
N ARG A 70 7.09 17.54 6.26
CA ARG A 70 5.72 18.06 6.39
C ARG A 70 4.81 17.62 5.25
N ILE A 71 5.30 17.63 4.00
CA ILE A 71 4.55 17.15 2.83
C ILE A 71 4.24 15.67 2.97
N ILE A 72 5.21 14.85 3.38
CA ILE A 72 5.03 13.41 3.61
C ILE A 72 4.01 13.16 4.73
N CYS A 73 4.08 13.92 5.83
CA CYS A 73 3.12 13.81 6.93
C CYS A 73 1.69 14.15 6.47
N LEU A 74 1.53 15.19 5.65
CA LEU A 74 0.24 15.57 5.10
C LEU A 74 -0.30 14.47 4.16
N LEU A 75 0.54 13.93 3.28
CA LEU A 75 0.17 12.81 2.41
C LEU A 75 -0.17 11.54 3.21
N GLY A 76 0.57 11.27 4.28
CA GLY A 76 0.32 10.14 5.18
C GLY A 76 -1.02 10.27 5.90
N PHE A 77 -1.33 11.45 6.40
CA PHE A 77 -2.61 11.75 7.03
C PHE A 77 -3.79 11.60 6.04
N LEU A 78 -3.66 12.17 4.84
CA LEU A 78 -4.67 12.03 3.78
C LEU A 78 -4.85 10.57 3.35
N SER A 79 -3.75 9.83 3.22
CA SER A 79 -3.78 8.40 2.89
C SER A 79 -4.46 7.58 3.98
N GLY A 80 -4.17 7.88 5.26
CA GLY A 80 -4.80 7.21 6.41
C GLY A 80 -6.31 7.44 6.49
N LEU A 81 -6.78 8.64 6.13
CA LEU A 81 -8.22 8.92 6.02
C LEU A 81 -8.84 8.26 4.79
N ALA A 82 -8.17 8.29 3.65
CA ALA A 82 -8.68 7.73 2.39
C ALA A 82 -8.86 6.21 2.45
N PHE A 83 -7.95 5.51 3.12
CA PHE A 83 -7.91 4.05 3.15
C PHE A 83 -9.20 3.37 3.65
N PRO A 84 -9.76 3.72 4.85
CA PRO A 84 -11.00 3.14 5.32
C PRO A 84 -12.21 3.48 4.44
N PHE A 85 -12.23 4.66 3.80
CA PHE A 85 -13.29 5.05 2.88
C PHE A 85 -13.27 4.20 1.61
N VAL A 86 -12.09 3.99 1.02
CA VAL A 86 -11.92 3.16 -0.19
C VAL A 86 -12.34 1.73 0.06
N LEU A 87 -11.84 1.12 1.14
CA LEU A 87 -12.22 -0.25 1.51
C LEU A 87 -13.68 -0.35 1.97
N GLY A 88 -14.27 0.77 2.43
CA GLY A 88 -15.69 0.85 2.79
C GLY A 88 -16.59 0.92 1.57
N SER A 89 -16.20 1.67 0.56
CA SER A 89 -17.01 1.85 -0.66
C SER A 89 -17.20 0.55 -1.45
N ALA A 90 -16.30 -0.42 -1.30
CA ALA A 90 -16.45 -1.75 -1.90
C ALA A 90 -17.67 -2.53 -1.38
N ASN A 91 -18.20 -2.17 -0.21
CA ASN A 91 -19.35 -2.84 0.41
C ASN A 91 -20.71 -2.20 0.04
N TYR A 92 -20.71 -1.10 -0.69
CA TYR A 92 -21.92 -0.42 -1.11
C TYR A 92 -22.05 -0.50 -2.63
N ASP A 93 -23.12 -1.15 -3.12
CA ASP A 93 -23.41 -1.31 -4.55
C ASP A 93 -23.75 0.02 -5.26
N GLU A 94 -24.17 1.04 -4.51
CA GLU A 94 -24.44 2.38 -5.05
C GLU A 94 -23.16 3.21 -5.04
N PHE A 95 -22.48 3.22 -6.16
CA PHE A 95 -21.26 3.98 -6.38
C PHE A 95 -21.43 5.48 -6.28
N ALA A 96 -21.28 6.00 -5.12
CA ALA A 96 -20.88 7.39 -4.97
C ALA A 96 -19.50 7.59 -5.62
N ASN A 97 -19.50 8.11 -6.84
CA ASN A 97 -18.33 8.70 -7.48
C ASN A 97 -17.07 7.81 -7.62
N VAL A 98 -17.08 6.92 -8.61
CA VAL A 98 -15.89 6.13 -9.04
C VAL A 98 -14.62 7.00 -9.15
N ARG A 99 -14.77 8.27 -9.50
CA ARG A 99 -13.66 9.25 -9.57
C ARG A 99 -13.05 9.51 -8.21
N PHE A 100 -13.85 9.60 -7.15
CA PHE A 100 -13.37 9.83 -5.79
C PHE A 100 -12.59 8.63 -5.26
N VAL A 101 -13.07 7.41 -5.48
CA VAL A 101 -12.39 6.17 -5.09
C VAL A 101 -11.02 6.07 -5.77
N ARG A 102 -10.96 6.39 -7.08
CA ARG A 102 -9.69 6.42 -7.82
C ARG A 102 -8.71 7.43 -7.25
N LEU A 103 -9.18 8.64 -6.94
CA LEU A 103 -8.35 9.68 -6.35
C LEU A 103 -7.81 9.27 -4.98
N CYS A 104 -8.65 8.69 -4.13
CA CYS A 104 -8.26 8.17 -2.84
C CYS A 104 -7.22 7.04 -2.95
N MET A 105 -7.31 6.19 -3.98
CA MET A 105 -6.32 5.13 -4.24
C MET A 105 -4.96 5.66 -4.70
N MET A 106 -4.90 6.88 -5.26
CA MET A 106 -3.63 7.50 -5.62
C MET A 106 -2.85 8.03 -4.41
N MET A 107 -3.53 8.35 -3.29
CA MET A 107 -2.88 8.94 -2.11
C MET A 107 -1.78 8.05 -1.50
N PRO A 108 -1.99 6.76 -1.22
CA PRO A 108 -0.92 5.90 -0.70
C PRO A 108 0.23 5.73 -1.71
N ILE A 109 -0.04 5.74 -3.02
CA ILE A 109 1.01 5.66 -4.04
C ILE A 109 1.90 6.91 -3.98
N LEU A 110 1.31 8.10 -3.89
CA LEU A 110 2.04 9.35 -3.73
C LEU A 110 2.84 9.38 -2.42
N LEU A 111 2.27 8.89 -1.32
CA LEU A 111 2.94 8.78 -0.04
C LEU A 111 4.21 7.93 -0.14
N PHE A 112 4.11 6.70 -0.66
CA PHE A 112 5.27 5.81 -0.77
C PHE A 112 6.30 6.31 -1.77
N SER A 113 5.89 6.99 -2.85
CA SER A 113 6.82 7.60 -3.79
C SER A 113 7.60 8.75 -3.16
N ALA A 114 6.93 9.62 -2.39
CA ALA A 114 7.58 10.71 -1.66
C ALA A 114 8.52 10.15 -0.56
N TRP A 115 8.08 9.11 0.15
CA TRP A 115 8.90 8.43 1.14
C TRP A 115 10.17 7.82 0.54
N LEU A 116 10.06 7.19 -0.63
CA LEU A 116 11.20 6.64 -1.35
C LEU A 116 12.24 7.72 -1.70
N ILE A 117 11.78 8.89 -2.15
CA ILE A 117 12.65 10.03 -2.47
C ILE A 117 13.36 10.52 -1.21
N LEU A 118 12.65 10.63 -0.07
CA LEU A 118 13.24 11.05 1.20
C LEU A 118 14.30 10.04 1.66
N CYS A 119 13.97 8.76 1.65
CA CYS A 119 14.88 7.68 2.03
C CYS A 119 16.15 7.69 1.17
N TYR A 120 16.01 7.87 -0.15
CA TYR A 120 17.14 8.02 -1.06
C TYR A 120 17.99 9.25 -0.72
N LYS A 121 17.35 10.42 -0.49
CA LYS A 121 18.05 11.67 -0.17
C LYS A 121 18.86 11.56 1.13
N GLN A 122 18.26 11.01 2.19
CA GLN A 122 18.92 10.85 3.49
C GLN A 122 20.09 9.86 3.45
N ASN A 123 19.98 8.82 2.65
CA ASN A 123 20.98 7.75 2.59
C ASN A 123 22.03 7.94 1.48
N SER A 124 21.88 8.92 0.59
CA SER A 124 22.81 9.15 -0.52
C SER A 124 24.23 9.49 -0.08
N TYR A 125 24.42 10.00 1.12
CA TYR A 125 25.71 10.34 1.71
C TYR A 125 26.36 9.21 2.52
N ASN A 126 25.64 8.12 2.79
CA ASN A 126 26.15 7.01 3.59
C ASN A 126 26.81 5.96 2.71
N SER A 127 28.09 5.64 3.02
CA SER A 127 28.86 4.61 2.30
C SER A 127 28.40 3.17 2.64
N VAL A 128 27.59 2.98 3.69
CA VAL A 128 27.10 1.66 4.11
C VAL A 128 25.81 1.32 3.37
N VAL A 129 25.96 0.83 2.16
CA VAL A 129 24.86 0.59 1.20
C VAL A 129 23.83 -0.45 1.72
N TRP A 130 24.29 -1.46 2.47
CA TRP A 130 23.43 -2.61 2.83
C TRP A 130 22.31 -2.28 3.81
N SER A 131 22.47 -1.32 4.70
CA SER A 131 21.47 -1.01 5.73
C SER A 131 20.19 -0.39 5.13
N TYR A 132 20.32 0.44 4.12
CA TYR A 132 19.17 1.13 3.53
C TYR A 132 18.59 0.46 2.27
N VAL A 133 19.35 -0.45 1.61
CA VAL A 133 18.86 -1.18 0.43
C VAL A 133 17.62 -2.01 0.76
N ILE A 134 17.60 -2.66 1.93
CA ILE A 134 16.44 -3.45 2.37
C ILE A 134 15.24 -2.53 2.61
N GLU A 135 15.44 -1.39 3.25
CA GLU A 135 14.38 -0.40 3.49
C GLU A 135 13.80 0.13 2.18
N MET A 136 14.67 0.58 1.26
CA MET A 136 14.23 1.03 -0.06
C MET A 136 13.51 -0.07 -0.85
N ALA A 137 14.02 -1.31 -0.81
CA ALA A 137 13.38 -2.44 -1.46
C ALA A 137 11.97 -2.70 -0.89
N THR A 138 11.81 -2.59 0.43
CA THR A 138 10.50 -2.74 1.09
C THR A 138 9.52 -1.66 0.64
N ILE A 139 9.95 -0.39 0.57
CA ILE A 139 9.13 0.72 0.09
C ILE A 139 8.73 0.52 -1.37
N ILE A 140 9.65 0.07 -2.23
CA ILE A 140 9.38 -0.20 -3.66
C ILE A 140 8.34 -1.32 -3.79
N VAL A 141 8.47 -2.40 -3.03
CA VAL A 141 7.50 -3.52 -3.08
C VAL A 141 6.15 -3.10 -2.55
N ALA A 142 6.09 -2.30 -1.48
CA ALA A 142 4.85 -1.72 -0.97
C ALA A 142 4.18 -0.80 -2.00
N LEU A 143 4.96 0.09 -2.63
CA LEU A 143 4.49 0.95 -3.71
C LEU A 143 3.88 0.13 -4.86
N LEU A 144 4.57 -0.93 -5.27
CA LEU A 144 4.12 -1.82 -6.35
C LEU A 144 2.83 -2.55 -5.95
N ALA A 145 2.68 -2.98 -4.69
CA ALA A 145 1.46 -3.60 -4.18
C ALA A 145 0.27 -2.62 -4.25
N PHE A 146 0.43 -1.40 -3.76
CA PHE A 146 -0.63 -0.39 -3.84
C PHE A 146 -0.96 0.00 -5.27
N PHE A 147 0.03 0.11 -6.15
CA PHE A 147 -0.20 0.35 -7.58
C PHE A 147 -1.02 -0.78 -8.23
N ARG A 148 -0.77 -2.04 -7.88
CA ARG A 148 -1.54 -3.18 -8.38
C ARG A 148 -2.96 -3.21 -7.83
N ILE A 149 -3.16 -2.85 -6.56
CA ILE A 149 -4.50 -2.72 -5.96
C ILE A 149 -5.27 -1.59 -6.65
N ALA A 150 -4.64 -0.44 -6.89
CA ALA A 150 -5.24 0.66 -7.62
C ALA A 150 -5.65 0.27 -9.05
N GLY A 151 -4.93 -0.67 -9.68
CA GLY A 151 -5.27 -1.20 -11.00
C GLY A 151 -6.71 -1.74 -11.10
N TYR A 152 -7.26 -2.29 -10.02
CA TYR A 152 -8.67 -2.70 -9.98
C TYR A 152 -9.63 -1.50 -10.07
N ALA A 153 -9.32 -0.40 -9.42
CA ALA A 153 -10.13 0.83 -9.49
C ALA A 153 -10.08 1.48 -10.89
N PHE A 154 -9.02 1.22 -11.66
CA PHE A 154 -8.83 1.74 -13.03
C PHE A 154 -9.22 0.74 -14.13
N PHE A 155 -9.99 -0.31 -13.80
CA PHE A 155 -10.44 -1.34 -14.74
C PHE A 155 -9.32 -2.11 -15.48
N ALA A 156 -8.14 -2.21 -14.87
CA ALA A 156 -7.02 -3.02 -15.36
C ALA A 156 -6.67 -4.15 -14.36
N PRO A 157 -7.61 -5.07 -14.04
CA PRO A 157 -7.40 -6.07 -13.03
C PRO A 157 -6.39 -7.11 -13.50
N ASN A 158 -5.36 -7.35 -12.69
CA ASN A 158 -4.44 -8.46 -12.87
C ASN A 158 -4.21 -9.14 -11.52
N TRP A 159 -5.14 -9.99 -11.11
CA TRP A 159 -5.19 -10.56 -9.79
C TRP A 159 -3.92 -11.30 -9.40
N ARG A 160 -3.29 -12.05 -10.33
CA ARG A 160 -2.04 -12.78 -10.06
C ARG A 160 -0.91 -11.84 -9.64
N LYS A 161 -0.70 -10.78 -10.42
CA LYS A 161 0.34 -9.80 -10.13
C LYS A 161 0.04 -9.00 -8.87
N CYS A 162 -1.25 -8.77 -8.58
CA CYS A 162 -1.70 -8.10 -7.37
C CYS A 162 -1.41 -8.96 -6.14
N MET A 163 -1.85 -10.22 -6.12
CA MET A 163 -1.61 -11.15 -5.03
C MET A 163 -0.12 -11.38 -4.78
N LEU A 164 0.66 -11.56 -5.84
CA LEU A 164 2.11 -11.72 -5.73
C LEU A 164 2.75 -10.47 -5.08
N ALA A 165 2.37 -9.28 -5.52
CA ALA A 165 2.91 -8.03 -4.96
C ALA A 165 2.53 -7.85 -3.48
N ILE A 166 1.29 -8.17 -3.09
CA ILE A 166 0.84 -8.11 -1.69
C ILE A 166 1.59 -9.11 -0.82
N MET A 167 1.72 -10.37 -1.28
CA MET A 167 2.43 -11.41 -0.53
C MET A 167 3.92 -11.08 -0.36
N MET A 168 4.55 -10.54 -1.42
CA MET A 168 5.94 -10.09 -1.36
C MET A 168 6.09 -8.89 -0.42
N GLY A 169 5.16 -7.92 -0.46
CA GLY A 169 5.14 -6.79 0.46
C GLY A 169 5.02 -7.23 1.92
N ALA A 170 4.09 -8.13 2.21
CA ALA A 170 3.93 -8.69 3.55
C ALA A 170 5.18 -9.44 4.04
N ALA A 171 5.82 -10.22 3.16
CA ALA A 171 7.05 -10.96 3.49
C ALA A 171 8.26 -10.05 3.73
N MET A 172 8.28 -8.84 3.16
CA MET A 172 9.37 -7.87 3.37
C MET A 172 9.19 -7.05 4.65
N CYS A 173 7.93 -6.94 5.15
CA CYS A 173 7.62 -6.21 6.38
C CYS A 173 7.83 -7.05 7.66
N ILE A 174 8.08 -8.38 7.55
CA ILE A 174 8.38 -9.30 8.66
C ILE A 174 9.88 -9.48 8.80
#